data_f423524406641c27393a97fb8fa95e10
#
_entry.id   f423524406641c27393a97fb8fa95e10
#
_cell.length_a   1.000
_cell.length_b   1.000
_cell.length_c   1.000
_cell.angle_alpha   90.00
_cell.angle_beta   90.00
_cell.angle_gamma   90.00
#
_symmetry.space_group_name_H-M   'P 1'
#
loop_
_entity.id
_entity.type
_entity.pdbx_description
1 polymer ?
#
loop_
_entity_poly.entity_id
_entity_poly.type
_entity_poly.pdbx_seq_one_letter_code
_entity_poly.pdbx_strand_id
1 'polypeptide(L)'
;MNVFMHGTCAAGFDVLKAKIEKDMAGPAGEWVSEYRLADLGNNELMFVANVTDFDAMGAFMSNPAEVQWDKDNGAVYKVYTLEEIQD
;
A
#
# COMPACT_ATOMS: atom_id res chain seq x y z
N MET A 1 -0.82 -10.49 9.43
CA MET A 1 -0.27 -9.49 8.49
C MET A 1 1.13 -9.91 8.07
N ASN A 2 1.40 -9.89 6.77
CA ASN A 2 2.69 -10.34 6.22
C ASN A 2 3.41 -9.27 5.39
N VAL A 3 2.81 -8.09 5.24
CA VAL A 3 3.40 -6.96 4.52
C VAL A 3 3.28 -5.69 5.35
N PHE A 4 4.36 -4.93 5.38
CA PHE A 4 4.41 -3.58 5.95
C PHE A 4 4.88 -2.62 4.86
N MET A 5 4.19 -1.49 4.72
CA MET A 5 4.57 -0.45 3.78
C MET A 5 4.65 0.88 4.52
N HIS A 6 5.74 1.62 4.30
CA HIS A 6 5.88 3.01 4.71
C HIS A 6 5.83 3.86 3.45
N GLY A 7 4.93 4.81 3.43
CA GLY A 7 4.73 5.67 2.27
C GLY A 7 4.74 7.14 2.62
N THR A 8 5.16 7.95 1.65
CA THR A 8 5.01 9.40 1.68
C THR A 8 4.27 9.83 0.42
N CYS A 9 3.47 10.89 0.52
CA CYS A 9 2.69 11.38 -0.62
C CYS A 9 2.66 12.91 -0.63
N ALA A 10 3.29 13.52 -1.62
CA ALA A 10 3.34 14.98 -1.73
C ALA A 10 1.94 15.61 -1.87
N ALA A 11 0.99 14.90 -2.48
CA ALA A 11 -0.39 15.35 -2.61
C ALA A 11 -1.18 15.30 -1.28
N GLY A 12 -0.63 14.64 -0.26
CA GLY A 12 -1.22 14.59 1.08
C GLY A 12 -1.72 13.21 1.48
N PHE A 13 -1.84 13.01 2.80
CA PHE A 13 -2.31 11.75 3.37
C PHE A 13 -3.71 11.37 2.86
N ASP A 14 -4.64 12.32 2.83
CA ASP A 14 -6.03 12.04 2.43
C ASP A 14 -6.13 11.53 0.99
N VAL A 15 -5.27 12.05 0.09
CA VAL A 15 -5.21 11.59 -1.30
C VAL A 15 -4.71 10.15 -1.37
N LEU A 16 -3.65 9.82 -0.62
CA LEU A 16 -3.09 8.47 -0.59
C LEU A 16 -4.07 7.49 0.06
N LYS A 17 -4.70 7.88 1.17
CA LYS A 17 -5.72 7.07 1.84
C LYS A 17 -6.86 6.72 0.90
N ALA A 18 -7.40 7.72 0.19
CA ALA A 18 -8.50 7.51 -0.76
C ALA A 18 -8.10 6.55 -1.88
N LYS A 19 -6.86 6.66 -2.38
CA LYS A 19 -6.32 5.76 -3.40
C LYS A 19 -6.25 4.33 -2.89
N ILE A 20 -5.72 4.12 -1.69
CA ILE A 20 -5.61 2.79 -1.08
C ILE A 20 -7.00 2.18 -0.87
N GLU A 21 -7.95 2.94 -0.32
CA GLU A 21 -9.31 2.46 -0.11
C GLU A 21 -9.98 2.06 -1.41
N LYS A 22 -9.78 2.83 -2.48
CA LYS A 22 -10.29 2.51 -3.81
C LYS A 22 -9.68 1.22 -4.35
N ASP A 23 -8.36 1.04 -4.19
CA ASP A 23 -7.67 -0.15 -4.65
C ASP A 23 -8.14 -1.40 -3.88
N MET A 24 -8.35 -1.29 -2.57
CA MET A 24 -8.82 -2.39 -1.73
C MET A 24 -10.28 -2.77 -2.02
N ALA A 25 -11.09 -1.81 -2.44
CA ALA A 25 -12.46 -2.07 -2.89
C ALA A 25 -12.52 -2.61 -4.33
N GLY A 26 -11.42 -2.54 -5.06
CA GLY A 26 -11.26 -2.97 -6.43
C GLY A 26 -10.30 -4.16 -6.58
N PRO A 27 -9.34 -4.08 -7.54
CA PRO A 27 -8.48 -5.22 -7.88
C PRO A 27 -7.65 -5.76 -6.73
N ALA A 28 -7.12 -4.91 -5.87
CA ALA A 28 -6.27 -5.33 -4.77
C ALA A 28 -7.02 -6.15 -3.71
N GLY A 29 -8.33 -5.96 -3.59
CA GLY A 29 -9.15 -6.74 -2.67
C GLY A 29 -9.17 -8.23 -2.96
N GLU A 30 -8.79 -8.66 -4.16
CA GLU A 30 -8.74 -10.07 -4.53
C GLU A 30 -7.54 -10.79 -3.90
N TRP A 31 -6.47 -10.05 -3.57
CA TRP A 31 -5.24 -10.63 -3.01
C TRP A 31 -4.82 -9.99 -1.69
N VAL A 32 -5.67 -9.16 -1.08
CA VAL A 32 -5.50 -8.62 0.27
C VAL A 32 -6.71 -9.02 1.11
N SER A 33 -6.51 -9.86 2.11
CA SER A 33 -7.60 -10.34 2.97
C SER A 33 -7.89 -9.41 4.14
N GLU A 34 -6.90 -8.63 4.57
CA GLU A 34 -7.02 -7.71 5.70
C GLU A 34 -5.96 -6.62 5.57
N TYR A 35 -6.28 -5.41 5.97
CA TYR A 35 -5.31 -4.31 6.02
C TYR A 35 -5.64 -3.31 7.12
N ARG A 36 -4.62 -2.58 7.54
CA ARG A 36 -4.73 -1.42 8.44
C ARG A 36 -3.83 -0.32 7.91
N LEU A 37 -4.24 0.92 8.09
CA LEU A 37 -3.40 2.06 7.77
C LEU A 37 -3.45 3.10 8.87
N ALA A 38 -2.36 3.86 8.99
CA ALA A 38 -2.24 4.90 10.00
C ALA A 38 -1.58 6.14 9.41
N ASP A 39 -2.08 7.29 9.81
CA ASP A 39 -1.49 8.59 9.50
C ASP A 39 -0.35 8.85 10.48
N LEU A 40 0.87 8.99 9.96
CA LEU A 40 2.05 9.28 10.78
C LEU A 40 2.36 10.77 10.88
N GLY A 41 1.56 11.62 10.21
CA GLY A 41 1.84 13.05 10.07
C GLY A 41 2.82 13.33 8.94
N ASN A 42 2.98 14.60 8.59
CA ASN A 42 3.92 15.06 7.54
C ASN A 42 3.76 14.34 6.19
N ASN A 43 2.52 14.01 5.82
CA ASN A 43 2.21 13.29 4.59
C ASN A 43 2.80 11.87 4.55
N GLU A 44 3.06 11.27 5.70
CA GLU A 44 3.55 9.91 5.84
C GLU A 44 2.43 8.96 6.25
N LEU A 45 2.49 7.74 5.75
CA LEU A 45 1.50 6.71 6.02
C LEU A 45 2.19 5.39 6.33
N MET A 46 1.65 4.68 7.30
CA MET A 46 1.99 3.30 7.58
C MET A 46 0.82 2.41 7.15
N PHE A 47 1.14 1.34 6.43
CA PHE A 47 0.15 0.38 5.94
C PHE A 47 0.65 -1.02 6.25
N VAL A 48 -0.22 -1.84 6.82
CA VAL A 48 0.05 -3.27 7.02
C VAL A 48 -1.07 -4.07 6.38
N ALA A 49 -0.73 -5.20 5.79
CA ALA A 49 -1.71 -6.02 5.08
C ALA A 49 -1.38 -7.49 5.18
N ASN A 50 -2.41 -8.31 5.02
CA ASN A 50 -2.25 -9.73 4.78
C ASN A 50 -2.46 -9.99 3.29
N VAL A 51 -1.37 -10.27 2.59
CA VAL A 51 -1.36 -10.51 1.14
C VAL A 51 -1.40 -12.02 0.92
N THR A 52 -2.36 -12.46 0.10
CA THR A 52 -2.57 -13.87 -0.20
C THR A 52 -1.89 -14.31 -1.50
N ASP A 53 -1.48 -13.35 -2.34
CA ASP A 53 -0.80 -13.61 -3.62
C ASP A 53 0.22 -12.50 -3.89
N PHE A 54 1.50 -12.80 -3.62
CA PHE A 54 2.58 -11.84 -3.81
C PHE A 54 2.86 -11.54 -5.28
N ASP A 55 2.63 -12.50 -6.18
CA ASP A 55 2.81 -12.26 -7.61
C ASP A 55 1.78 -11.25 -8.12
N ALA A 56 0.54 -11.36 -7.66
CA ALA A 56 -0.51 -10.39 -7.98
C ALA A 56 -0.18 -9.00 -7.43
N MET A 57 0.36 -8.93 -6.22
CA MET A 57 0.80 -7.68 -5.62
C MET A 57 1.89 -7.02 -6.46
N GLY A 58 2.91 -7.79 -6.87
CA GLY A 58 4.00 -7.29 -7.69
C GLY A 58 3.53 -6.78 -9.05
N ALA A 59 2.64 -7.52 -9.70
CA ALA A 59 2.05 -7.13 -10.98
C ALA A 59 1.22 -5.82 -10.84
N PHE A 60 0.45 -5.69 -9.76
CA PHE A 60 -0.33 -4.49 -9.50
C PHE A 60 0.58 -3.28 -9.28
N MET A 61 1.61 -3.41 -8.43
CA MET A 61 2.51 -2.30 -8.11
C MET A 61 3.37 -1.85 -9.29
N SER A 62 3.63 -2.73 -10.25
CA SER A 62 4.37 -2.41 -11.47
C SER A 62 3.49 -2.04 -12.66
N ASN A 63 2.18 -2.05 -12.50
CA ASN A 63 1.23 -1.64 -13.53
C ASN A 63 1.51 -0.18 -13.93
N PRO A 64 1.62 0.14 -15.25
CA PRO A 64 1.93 1.50 -15.69
C PRO A 64 0.98 2.57 -15.16
N ALA A 65 -0.30 2.27 -15.01
CA ALA A 65 -1.28 3.22 -14.47
C ALA A 65 -0.99 3.54 -12.99
N GLU A 66 -0.58 2.54 -12.20
CA GLU A 66 -0.23 2.73 -10.80
C GLU A 66 1.08 3.52 -10.66
N VAL A 67 2.08 3.21 -11.47
CA VAL A 67 3.35 3.94 -11.50
C VAL A 67 3.13 5.40 -11.87
N GLN A 68 2.25 5.67 -12.85
CA GLN A 68 1.94 7.03 -13.27
C GLN A 68 1.20 7.80 -12.17
N TRP A 69 0.24 7.14 -11.48
CA TRP A 69 -0.45 7.76 -10.36
C TRP A 69 0.53 8.20 -9.26
N ASP A 70 1.49 7.34 -8.94
CA ASP A 70 2.52 7.62 -7.94
C ASP A 70 3.34 8.85 -8.33
N LYS A 71 3.75 8.95 -9.59
CA LYS A 71 4.50 10.11 -10.10
C LYS A 71 3.67 11.39 -10.04
N ASP A 72 2.42 11.32 -10.46
CA ASP A 72 1.53 12.48 -10.52
C ASP A 72 1.23 13.04 -9.12
N ASN A 73 1.24 12.18 -8.08
CA ASN A 73 0.90 12.56 -6.72
C ASN A 73 2.11 12.63 -5.78
N GLY A 74 3.30 12.34 -6.28
CA GLY A 74 4.51 12.34 -5.47
C GLY A 74 4.50 11.28 -4.38
N ALA A 75 3.97 10.09 -4.71
CA ALA A 75 3.90 8.96 -3.79
C ALA A 75 5.16 8.10 -3.89
N VAL A 76 5.78 7.81 -2.74
CA VAL A 76 6.99 6.98 -2.64
C VAL A 76 6.78 5.98 -1.51
N TYR A 77 7.09 4.71 -1.76
CA TYR A 77 6.86 3.63 -0.80
C TYR A 77 8.12 2.81 -0.55
N LYS A 78 8.24 2.31 0.69
CA LYS A 78 9.14 1.21 1.01
C LYS A 78 8.28 0.05 1.51
N VAL A 79 8.48 -1.13 0.95
CA VAL A 79 7.67 -2.31 1.22
C VAL A 79 8.54 -3.38 1.86
N TYR A 80 8.04 -3.97 2.93
CA TYR A 80 8.74 -5.01 3.70
C TYR A 80 7.83 -6.22 3.87
N THR A 81 8.42 -7.41 3.92
CA THR A 81 7.71 -8.59 4.38
C THR A 81 7.84 -8.71 5.89
N LEU A 82 6.81 -9.25 6.52
CA LEU A 82 6.75 -9.47 7.97
C LEU A 82 6.68 -10.95 8.27
N GLU A 83 7.46 -11.39 9.25
CA GLU A 83 7.38 -12.73 9.79
C GLU A 83 7.02 -12.66 11.27
N GLU A 84 6.09 -13.51 11.68
CA GLU A 84 5.73 -13.63 13.09
C GLU A 84 6.90 -14.22 13.89
N ILE A 85 7.21 -13.59 15.00
CA ILE A 85 8.23 -14.10 15.91
C ILE A 85 7.63 -15.29 16.68
N GLN A 86 8.30 -16.43 16.58
CA GLN A 86 7.90 -17.65 17.28
C GLN A 86 8.70 -17.78 18.58
N ASP A 87 7.99 -17.98 19.69
CA ASP A 87 8.62 -18.19 21.00
C ASP A 87 8.87 -19.68 21.28
#